data_ab99c3ad5d521cc17122c7a7f427276a
#
_entry.id   ab99c3ad5d521cc17122c7a7f427276a
#
_cell.length_a   1.000
_cell.length_b   1.000
_cell.length_c   1.000
_cell.angle_alpha   90.00
_cell.angle_beta   90.00
_cell.angle_gamma   90.00
#
_symmetry.space_group_name_H-M   'P 1'
#
loop_
_entity.id
_entity.type
_entity.pdbx_description
1 polymer ?
#
loop_
_entity_poly.entity_id
_entity_poly.type
_entity_poly.pdbx_seq_one_letter_code
_entity_poly.pdbx_strand_id
1 'polypeptide(L)'
;MHGNGEAASVPDSLGLDRSCFVTPAPHLRARPMARGTLRPAKELCSDCGLCDSRWVAYVRQACAFLHQQFERMEERAHGRSRDLSNEDELYFGVFQRMVCARRQSPLEGAQWTGIVSSLGERALEQGLVDAVLCVQQSPTDRFTPVPVLARTPEQVRAARVNKPTLSNNLSVLEQLPGSGIRRLLAIGVGCQVQALREVQASLGLEELYVLGLPCVDNVSRAG
;
A
#
# COMPACT_ATOMS: atom_id res chain seq x y z
N MET A 1 -39.36 -8.50 9.02
CA MET A 1 -39.09 -9.20 7.75
C MET A 1 -37.67 -8.85 7.37
N HIS A 2 -36.72 -9.73 7.69
CA HIS A 2 -35.30 -9.53 7.35
C HIS A 2 -35.06 -10.24 6.03
N GLY A 3 -34.76 -9.47 5.00
CA GLY A 3 -34.36 -10.00 3.71
C GLY A 3 -32.90 -10.49 3.80
N ASN A 4 -32.69 -11.79 3.71
CA ASN A 4 -31.39 -12.41 3.48
C ASN A 4 -30.92 -12.02 2.09
N GLY A 5 -29.88 -11.16 2.01
CA GLY A 5 -29.17 -10.93 0.78
C GLY A 5 -28.31 -12.16 0.49
N GLU A 6 -28.73 -13.00 -0.43
CA GLU A 6 -27.90 -14.07 -0.99
C GLU A 6 -26.65 -13.46 -1.63
N ALA A 7 -25.50 -13.89 -1.13
CA ALA A 7 -24.22 -13.61 -1.77
C ALA A 7 -24.25 -14.27 -3.16
N ALA A 8 -24.19 -13.45 -4.21
CA ALA A 8 -24.14 -13.91 -5.59
C ALA A 8 -22.90 -14.80 -5.77
N SER A 9 -23.10 -16.09 -5.98
CA SER A 9 -22.06 -17.04 -6.35
C SER A 9 -21.45 -16.59 -7.68
N VAL A 10 -20.14 -16.39 -7.68
CA VAL A 10 -19.38 -16.08 -8.91
C VAL A 10 -19.48 -17.29 -9.83
N PRO A 11 -19.95 -17.14 -11.09
CA PRO A 11 -20.07 -18.27 -11.99
C PRO A 11 -18.70 -18.86 -12.31
N ASP A 12 -18.58 -20.17 -12.28
CA ASP A 12 -17.38 -20.96 -12.68
C ASP A 12 -16.99 -20.75 -14.17
N SER A 13 -17.77 -19.99 -14.91
CA SER A 13 -17.61 -19.75 -16.34
C SER A 13 -16.54 -18.72 -16.73
N LEU A 14 -15.87 -18.10 -15.76
CA LEU A 14 -14.85 -17.07 -16.06
C LEU A 14 -13.46 -17.63 -16.36
N GLY A 15 -13.26 -18.95 -16.43
CA GLY A 15 -11.98 -19.56 -16.84
C GLY A 15 -10.79 -19.08 -15.99
N LEU A 16 -11.03 -18.76 -14.72
CA LEU A 16 -9.95 -18.35 -13.81
C LEU A 16 -9.08 -19.56 -13.53
N ASP A 17 -7.85 -19.50 -14.01
CA ASP A 17 -6.83 -20.48 -13.67
C ASP A 17 -6.53 -20.39 -12.15
N ARG A 18 -7.09 -21.31 -11.39
CA ARG A 18 -6.87 -21.41 -9.94
C ARG A 18 -5.43 -21.74 -9.57
N SER A 19 -4.58 -22.09 -10.53
CA SER A 19 -3.15 -22.34 -10.30
C SER A 19 -2.37 -21.09 -9.87
N CYS A 20 -2.92 -19.90 -10.07
CA CYS A 20 -2.33 -18.67 -9.54
C CYS A 20 -2.57 -18.43 -8.03
N PHE A 21 -3.41 -19.23 -7.39
CA PHE A 21 -3.56 -19.14 -5.93
C PHE A 21 -2.54 -20.06 -5.27
N VAL A 22 -1.49 -19.47 -4.71
CA VAL A 22 -0.58 -20.22 -3.83
C VAL A 22 -1.36 -20.54 -2.57
N THR A 23 -1.78 -21.80 -2.42
CA THR A 23 -2.37 -22.26 -1.15
C THR A 23 -1.29 -22.13 -0.07
N PRO A 24 -1.48 -21.33 0.98
CA PRO A 24 -0.48 -21.21 2.03
C PRO A 24 -0.25 -22.58 2.66
N ALA A 25 1.01 -22.96 2.80
CA ALA A 25 1.34 -24.21 3.45
C ALA A 25 0.81 -24.21 4.90
N PRO A 26 0.14 -25.29 5.37
CA PRO A 26 -0.57 -25.32 6.66
C PRO A 26 0.30 -25.03 7.90
N HIS A 27 1.61 -24.95 7.76
CA HIS A 27 2.55 -24.68 8.85
C HIS A 27 2.94 -23.20 9.00
N LEU A 28 2.44 -22.28 8.14
CA LEU A 28 2.61 -20.85 8.29
C LEU A 28 1.58 -20.23 9.23
N ARG A 29 1.18 -20.93 10.29
CA ARG A 29 0.50 -20.28 11.40
C ARG A 29 1.49 -19.28 12.00
N ALA A 30 1.13 -17.99 11.98
CA ALA A 30 1.88 -16.97 12.69
C ALA A 30 2.17 -17.48 14.09
N ARG A 31 3.44 -17.72 14.42
CA ARG A 31 3.82 -18.05 15.79
C ARG A 31 3.39 -16.87 16.63
N PRO A 32 2.65 -17.08 17.74
CA PRO A 32 2.44 -16.01 18.70
C PRO A 32 3.82 -15.48 19.05
N MET A 33 4.08 -14.19 18.78
CA MET A 33 5.32 -13.58 19.24
C MET A 33 5.39 -13.82 20.75
N ALA A 34 6.41 -14.55 21.19
CA ALA A 34 6.69 -14.68 22.60
C ALA A 34 6.65 -13.28 23.19
N ARG A 35 5.97 -13.10 24.33
CA ARG A 35 5.97 -11.86 25.10
C ARG A 35 7.43 -11.58 25.51
N GLY A 36 8.24 -11.15 24.56
CA GLY A 36 9.64 -10.84 24.72
C GLY A 36 9.80 -9.35 24.99
N THR A 37 10.87 -9.01 25.65
CA THR A 37 11.35 -7.68 25.98
C THR A 37 10.84 -6.62 25.00
N LEU A 38 10.15 -5.59 25.54
CA LEU A 38 9.74 -4.40 24.79
C LEU A 38 10.98 -3.82 24.07
N ARG A 39 11.04 -4.04 22.76
CA ARG A 39 12.07 -3.37 21.95
C ARG A 39 11.63 -1.93 21.72
N PRO A 40 12.54 -0.96 21.73
CA PRO A 40 12.21 0.41 21.33
C PRO A 40 11.51 0.39 19.97
N ALA A 41 10.40 1.11 19.84
CA ALA A 41 9.62 1.16 18.59
C ALA A 41 10.50 1.54 17.38
N LYS A 42 11.53 2.36 17.61
CA LYS A 42 12.48 2.79 16.59
C LYS A 42 13.33 1.65 16.01
N GLU A 43 13.63 0.60 16.76
CA GLU A 43 14.36 -0.57 16.25
C GLU A 43 13.53 -1.41 15.27
N LEU A 44 12.21 -1.33 15.35
CA LEU A 44 11.29 -2.01 14.45
C LEU A 44 10.70 -1.08 13.41
N CYS A 45 11.13 0.18 13.36
CA CYS A 45 10.57 1.21 12.50
C CYS A 45 10.88 0.92 11.04
N SER A 46 9.83 1.00 10.19
CA SER A 46 9.97 0.92 8.71
C SER A 46 10.37 2.24 8.07
N ASP A 47 10.64 3.28 8.85
CA ASP A 47 10.98 4.62 8.37
C ASP A 47 9.97 5.16 7.33
N CYS A 48 8.67 5.03 7.61
CA CYS A 48 7.63 5.45 6.66
C CYS A 48 7.59 6.96 6.39
N GLY A 49 8.22 7.78 7.24
CA GLY A 49 8.32 9.23 7.09
C GLY A 49 7.21 10.03 7.78
N LEU A 50 6.21 9.41 8.40
CA LEU A 50 5.13 10.15 9.07
C LEU A 50 5.63 10.92 10.29
N CYS A 51 6.60 10.36 11.04
CA CYS A 51 7.17 11.00 12.23
C CYS A 51 7.90 12.30 11.91
N ASP A 52 8.38 12.45 10.69
CA ASP A 52 9.15 13.60 10.20
C ASP A 52 8.24 14.63 9.51
N SER A 53 6.92 14.47 9.65
CA SER A 53 5.94 15.34 9.03
C SER A 53 5.09 16.09 10.06
N ARG A 54 4.36 17.13 9.61
CA ARG A 54 3.38 17.86 10.43
C ARG A 54 2.29 16.99 11.02
N TRP A 55 2.10 15.78 10.52
CA TRP A 55 1.15 14.79 11.02
C TRP A 55 1.71 13.89 12.12
N VAL A 56 2.87 14.22 12.69
CA VAL A 56 3.51 13.47 13.80
C VAL A 56 2.54 13.21 14.97
N ALA A 57 1.59 14.09 15.22
CA ALA A 57 0.58 13.92 16.27
C ALA A 57 -0.30 12.67 16.08
N TYR A 58 -0.43 12.18 14.86
CA TYR A 58 -1.22 10.99 14.53
C TYR A 58 -0.43 9.67 14.65
N VAL A 59 0.88 9.74 14.92
CA VAL A 59 1.77 8.55 14.91
C VAL A 59 1.28 7.46 15.85
N ARG A 60 0.75 7.79 17.02
CA ARG A 60 0.23 6.78 17.96
C ARG A 60 -0.88 5.92 17.36
N GLN A 61 -1.73 6.49 16.53
CA GLN A 61 -2.84 5.79 15.87
C GLN A 61 -2.43 5.18 14.52
N ALA A 62 -1.49 5.83 13.87
CA ALA A 62 -1.11 5.53 12.49
C ALA A 62 -0.02 4.46 12.36
N CYS A 63 0.88 4.35 13.36
CA CYS A 63 2.04 3.49 13.26
C CYS A 63 1.70 2.01 13.48
N ALA A 64 1.92 1.18 12.47
CA ALA A 64 1.71 -0.26 12.53
C ALA A 64 2.56 -0.97 13.59
N PHE A 65 3.69 -0.38 13.99
CA PHE A 65 4.64 -0.94 14.96
C PHE A 65 4.35 -0.53 16.40
N LEU A 66 3.56 0.53 16.61
CA LEU A 66 3.13 0.94 17.94
C LEU A 66 1.82 0.31 18.35
N HIS A 67 0.87 0.21 17.41
CA HIS A 67 -0.45 -0.33 17.67
C HIS A 67 -0.97 -1.13 16.48
N GLN A 68 -1.42 -2.35 16.73
CA GLN A 68 -2.16 -3.13 15.74
C GLN A 68 -3.65 -2.77 15.83
N GLN A 69 -4.09 -1.86 14.98
CA GLN A 69 -5.49 -1.41 14.92
C GLN A 69 -6.12 -1.72 13.56
N PHE A 70 -5.85 -2.90 13.02
CA PHE A 70 -6.35 -3.29 11.69
C PHE A 70 -7.87 -3.23 11.60
N GLU A 71 -8.59 -3.75 12.59
CA GLU A 71 -10.05 -3.73 12.63
C GLU A 71 -10.59 -2.31 12.47
N ARG A 72 -10.13 -1.38 13.30
CA ARG A 72 -10.54 0.03 13.22
C ARG A 72 -10.23 0.67 11.86
N MET A 73 -9.12 0.28 11.25
CA MET A 73 -8.72 0.83 9.96
C MET A 73 -9.55 0.25 8.84
N GLU A 74 -9.85 -1.03 8.89
CA GLU A 74 -10.77 -1.68 7.95
C GLU A 74 -12.16 -1.09 8.07
N GLU A 75 -12.69 -0.89 9.28
CA GLU A 75 -13.96 -0.21 9.50
C GLU A 75 -14.00 1.19 8.88
N ARG A 76 -12.93 1.98 9.03
CA ARG A 76 -12.82 3.31 8.43
C ARG A 76 -12.72 3.26 6.90
N ALA A 77 -11.97 2.32 6.35
CA ALA A 77 -11.71 2.22 4.93
C ALA A 77 -12.85 1.54 4.16
N HIS A 78 -13.51 0.57 4.78
CA HIS A 78 -14.46 -0.35 4.14
C HIS A 78 -15.85 -0.35 4.76
N GLY A 79 -16.05 0.36 5.87
CA GLY A 79 -17.31 0.37 6.63
C GLY A 79 -17.53 -0.87 7.50
N ARG A 80 -16.59 -1.81 7.51
CA ARG A 80 -16.58 -3.02 8.35
C ARG A 80 -15.16 -3.53 8.53
N SER A 81 -14.92 -4.32 9.57
CA SER A 81 -13.72 -5.14 9.72
C SER A 81 -13.86 -6.47 8.96
N ARG A 82 -12.72 -7.16 8.79
CA ARG A 82 -12.68 -8.49 8.15
C ARG A 82 -13.41 -9.54 8.98
N ASP A 83 -13.99 -10.50 8.30
CA ASP A 83 -14.54 -11.70 8.93
C ASP A 83 -13.42 -12.73 9.13
N LEU A 84 -13.04 -12.95 10.39
CA LEU A 84 -11.99 -13.90 10.73
C LEU A 84 -12.39 -15.38 10.52
N SER A 85 -13.67 -15.66 10.31
CA SER A 85 -14.16 -16.99 9.93
C SER A 85 -14.06 -17.25 8.42
N ASN A 86 -13.90 -16.21 7.63
CA ASN A 86 -13.68 -16.28 6.19
C ASN A 86 -12.17 -16.40 5.91
N GLU A 87 -11.74 -17.54 5.38
CA GLU A 87 -10.33 -17.82 5.10
C GLU A 87 -9.71 -16.81 4.12
N ASP A 88 -10.45 -16.39 3.10
CA ASP A 88 -9.96 -15.41 2.14
C ASP A 88 -9.77 -14.03 2.81
N GLU A 89 -10.69 -13.59 3.66
CA GLU A 89 -10.52 -12.32 4.37
C GLU A 89 -9.46 -12.40 5.47
N LEU A 90 -9.24 -13.57 6.06
CA LEU A 90 -8.15 -13.77 7.01
C LEU A 90 -6.78 -13.46 6.38
N TYR A 91 -6.57 -13.84 5.11
CA TYR A 91 -5.30 -13.66 4.41
C TYR A 91 -5.21 -12.35 3.64
N PHE A 92 -6.29 -11.91 3.02
CA PHE A 92 -6.28 -10.78 2.09
C PHE A 92 -6.92 -9.50 2.65
N GLY A 93 -7.54 -9.58 3.84
CA GLY A 93 -8.30 -8.48 4.40
C GLY A 93 -9.67 -8.31 3.73
N VAL A 94 -10.35 -7.21 4.06
CA VAL A 94 -11.63 -6.88 3.43
C VAL A 94 -11.43 -6.56 1.96
N PHE A 95 -12.15 -7.24 1.07
CA PHE A 95 -12.11 -6.96 -0.36
C PHE A 95 -13.52 -7.01 -0.98
N GLN A 96 -13.70 -6.30 -2.07
CA GLN A 96 -14.92 -6.33 -2.87
C GLN A 96 -14.77 -7.28 -4.06
N ARG A 97 -13.56 -7.37 -4.62
CA ARG A 97 -13.28 -8.18 -5.79
C ARG A 97 -11.80 -8.58 -5.83
N MET A 98 -11.54 -9.85 -6.14
CA MET A 98 -10.21 -10.36 -6.44
C MET A 98 -10.07 -10.61 -7.93
N VAL A 99 -8.96 -10.18 -8.52
CA VAL A 99 -8.67 -10.35 -9.94
C VAL A 99 -7.20 -10.64 -10.17
N CYS A 100 -6.91 -11.48 -11.16
CA CYS A 100 -5.57 -11.64 -11.70
C CYS A 100 -5.41 -10.69 -12.90
N ALA A 101 -4.33 -9.94 -12.94
CA ALA A 101 -4.10 -8.97 -14.00
C ALA A 101 -2.64 -8.96 -14.47
N ARG A 102 -2.45 -8.78 -15.77
CA ARG A 102 -1.14 -8.57 -16.39
C ARG A 102 -1.25 -7.60 -17.56
N ARG A 103 -0.16 -6.95 -17.91
CA ARG A 103 -0.08 -6.20 -19.17
C ARG A 103 0.09 -7.19 -20.33
N GLN A 104 -0.54 -6.91 -21.48
CA GLN A 104 -0.29 -7.63 -22.72
C GLN A 104 1.16 -7.47 -23.17
N SER A 105 1.67 -6.24 -23.13
CA SER A 105 3.07 -5.94 -23.44
C SER A 105 3.76 -5.49 -22.17
N PRO A 106 4.69 -6.30 -21.61
CA PRO A 106 5.44 -5.93 -20.42
C PRO A 106 6.16 -4.59 -20.58
N LEU A 107 6.21 -3.81 -19.49
CA LEU A 107 6.95 -2.56 -19.47
C LEU A 107 8.44 -2.87 -19.36
N GLU A 108 9.24 -2.41 -20.31
CA GLU A 108 10.68 -2.63 -20.31
C GLU A 108 11.33 -2.10 -19.02
N GLY A 109 12.20 -2.90 -18.43
CA GLY A 109 12.91 -2.58 -17.19
C GLY A 109 12.04 -2.53 -15.95
N ALA A 110 10.77 -2.92 -16.00
CA ALA A 110 9.94 -3.08 -14.81
C ALA A 110 10.01 -4.51 -14.27
N GLN A 111 9.70 -4.68 -13.00
CA GLN A 111 9.49 -6.01 -12.45
C GLN A 111 8.16 -6.59 -12.95
N TRP A 112 8.11 -7.91 -13.15
CA TRP A 112 6.94 -8.61 -13.66
C TRP A 112 6.48 -7.99 -14.99
N THR A 113 5.22 -7.64 -15.09
CA THR A 113 4.69 -6.98 -16.29
C THR A 113 4.65 -5.46 -16.20
N GLY A 114 4.98 -4.87 -15.03
CA GLY A 114 4.97 -3.42 -14.82
C GLY A 114 3.56 -2.82 -14.62
N ILE A 115 2.61 -3.62 -14.12
CA ILE A 115 1.21 -3.18 -13.97
C ILE A 115 1.07 -1.99 -13.01
N VAL A 116 1.82 -1.98 -11.90
CA VAL A 116 1.78 -0.90 -10.90
C VAL A 116 2.19 0.44 -11.53
N SER A 117 3.34 0.48 -12.22
CA SER A 117 3.79 1.69 -12.93
C SER A 117 2.76 2.14 -13.98
N SER A 118 2.19 1.18 -14.70
CA SER A 118 1.20 1.49 -15.74
C SER A 118 -0.10 2.06 -15.19
N LEU A 119 -0.55 1.60 -14.04
CA LEU A 119 -1.73 2.18 -13.39
C LEU A 119 -1.47 3.62 -12.98
N GLY A 120 -0.28 3.92 -12.43
CA GLY A 120 0.12 5.28 -12.08
C GLY A 120 0.23 6.19 -13.31
N GLU A 121 0.88 5.73 -14.38
CA GLU A 121 0.99 6.46 -15.65
C GLU A 121 -0.41 6.78 -16.21
N ARG A 122 -1.29 5.77 -16.29
CA ARG A 122 -2.64 5.92 -16.81
C ARG A 122 -3.51 6.85 -15.98
N ALA A 123 -3.36 6.81 -14.65
CA ALA A 123 -4.12 7.69 -13.76
C ALA A 123 -3.81 9.18 -14.04
N LEU A 124 -2.53 9.51 -14.34
CA LEU A 124 -2.14 10.86 -14.76
C LEU A 124 -2.60 11.19 -16.18
N GLU A 125 -2.39 10.29 -17.14
CA GLU A 125 -2.78 10.49 -18.54
C GLU A 125 -4.27 10.75 -18.70
N GLN A 126 -5.10 10.08 -17.90
CA GLN A 126 -6.55 10.22 -17.92
C GLN A 126 -7.06 11.37 -17.04
N GLY A 127 -6.18 12.09 -16.36
CA GLY A 127 -6.55 13.17 -15.45
C GLY A 127 -7.37 12.70 -14.24
N LEU A 128 -7.25 11.42 -13.86
CA LEU A 128 -7.89 10.89 -12.64
C LEU A 128 -7.23 11.45 -11.38
N VAL A 129 -5.93 11.69 -11.44
CA VAL A 129 -5.15 12.26 -10.34
C VAL A 129 -4.25 13.38 -10.81
N ASP A 130 -3.88 14.27 -9.89
CA ASP A 130 -2.99 15.40 -10.16
C ASP A 130 -1.53 15.03 -9.90
N ALA A 131 -1.31 13.98 -9.08
CA ALA A 131 0.01 13.45 -8.78
C ALA A 131 -0.05 11.98 -8.35
N VAL A 132 1.09 11.30 -8.44
CA VAL A 132 1.32 9.95 -7.93
C VAL A 132 2.46 9.99 -6.92
N LEU A 133 2.17 9.60 -5.67
CA LEU A 133 3.22 9.34 -4.68
C LEU A 133 3.86 8.00 -5.02
N CYS A 134 5.13 8.02 -5.37
CA CYS A 134 5.90 6.83 -5.71
C CYS A 134 7.37 7.03 -5.33
N VAL A 135 8.20 5.99 -5.52
CA VAL A 135 9.59 5.99 -5.11
C VAL A 135 10.49 5.82 -6.32
N GLN A 136 11.26 6.83 -6.63
CA GLN A 136 12.34 6.77 -7.62
C GLN A 136 13.63 6.27 -6.98
N GLN A 137 14.64 6.01 -7.78
CA GLN A 137 16.00 5.76 -7.32
C GLN A 137 16.83 7.03 -7.41
N SER A 138 17.83 7.17 -6.53
CA SER A 138 18.81 8.24 -6.64
C SER A 138 19.60 8.12 -7.97
N PRO A 139 19.94 9.23 -8.64
CA PRO A 139 20.80 9.19 -9.82
C PRO A 139 22.19 8.61 -9.56
N THR A 140 22.69 8.75 -8.34
CA THR A 140 24.05 8.35 -7.95
C THR A 140 24.09 6.96 -7.31
N ASP A 141 22.96 6.47 -6.80
CA ASP A 141 22.88 5.19 -6.10
C ASP A 141 21.50 4.55 -6.27
N ARG A 142 21.43 3.50 -7.05
CA ARG A 142 20.18 2.78 -7.37
C ARG A 142 19.47 2.19 -6.15
N PHE A 143 20.16 2.00 -5.03
CA PHE A 143 19.60 1.47 -3.79
C PHE A 143 19.08 2.56 -2.84
N THR A 144 19.38 3.82 -3.12
CA THR A 144 18.84 4.93 -2.34
C THR A 144 17.47 5.31 -2.89
N PRO A 145 16.38 5.11 -2.11
CA PRO A 145 15.05 5.48 -2.50
C PRO A 145 14.87 6.99 -2.42
N VAL A 146 14.16 7.54 -3.40
CA VAL A 146 13.79 8.96 -3.44
C VAL A 146 12.27 9.04 -3.61
N PRO A 147 11.52 9.26 -2.51
CA PRO A 147 10.09 9.49 -2.58
C PRO A 147 9.78 10.78 -3.37
N VAL A 148 8.77 10.71 -4.22
CA VAL A 148 8.37 11.85 -5.07
C VAL A 148 6.86 11.93 -5.21
N LEU A 149 6.35 13.15 -5.44
CA LEU A 149 5.03 13.40 -6.00
C LEU A 149 5.17 13.59 -7.52
N ALA A 150 5.09 12.48 -8.25
CA ALA A 150 5.20 12.47 -9.69
C ALA A 150 3.97 13.11 -10.33
N ARG A 151 4.17 14.07 -11.23
CA ARG A 151 3.10 14.80 -11.94
C ARG A 151 3.02 14.44 -13.43
N THR A 152 3.97 13.65 -13.92
CA THR A 152 3.98 13.20 -15.32
C THR A 152 4.15 11.68 -15.40
N PRO A 153 3.66 11.05 -16.47
CA PRO A 153 3.85 9.61 -16.70
C PRO A 153 5.32 9.19 -16.68
N GLU A 154 6.22 10.03 -17.21
CA GLU A 154 7.66 9.76 -17.26
C GLU A 154 8.27 9.70 -15.86
N GLN A 155 7.82 10.58 -14.96
CA GLN A 155 8.25 10.57 -13.56
C GLN A 155 7.78 9.30 -12.85
N VAL A 156 6.57 8.81 -13.13
CA VAL A 156 6.07 7.52 -12.62
C VAL A 156 6.90 6.37 -13.20
N ARG A 157 7.19 6.40 -14.50
CA ARG A 157 8.01 5.38 -15.17
C ARG A 157 9.43 5.32 -14.59
N ALA A 158 10.00 6.44 -14.19
CA ALA A 158 11.29 6.51 -13.51
C ALA A 158 11.27 5.83 -12.13
N ALA A 159 10.09 5.69 -11.52
CA ALA A 159 9.89 4.99 -10.25
C ALA A 159 9.74 3.46 -10.40
N ARG A 160 9.79 2.91 -11.61
CA ARG A 160 9.70 1.45 -11.83
C ARG A 160 10.80 0.70 -11.08
N VAL A 161 10.59 -0.59 -10.87
CA VAL A 161 11.47 -1.50 -10.11
C VAL A 161 11.38 -1.28 -8.60
N ASN A 162 11.44 -2.38 -7.88
CA ASN A 162 11.45 -2.38 -6.42
C ASN A 162 12.77 -1.81 -5.87
N LYS A 163 12.69 -1.06 -4.76
CA LYS A 163 13.83 -0.59 -3.98
C LYS A 163 13.82 -1.33 -2.64
N PRO A 164 14.56 -2.44 -2.51
CA PRO A 164 14.50 -3.29 -1.31
C PRO A 164 15.25 -2.64 -0.14
N THR A 165 14.77 -1.51 0.33
CA THR A 165 15.35 -0.74 1.42
C THR A 165 14.27 0.11 2.09
N LEU A 166 14.54 0.57 3.30
CA LEU A 166 13.66 1.52 4.00
C LEU A 166 13.51 2.80 3.19
N SER A 167 12.30 3.33 3.15
CA SER A 167 11.98 4.55 2.38
C SER A 167 10.91 5.37 3.09
N ASN A 168 11.23 6.62 3.39
CA ASN A 168 10.35 7.54 4.10
C ASN A 168 9.30 8.19 3.19
N ASN A 169 8.53 7.37 2.49
CA ASN A 169 7.59 7.79 1.44
C ASN A 169 6.63 8.89 1.89
N LEU A 170 6.18 8.86 3.14
CA LEU A 170 5.19 9.82 3.62
C LEU A 170 5.77 11.20 3.94
N SER A 171 7.09 11.36 3.97
CA SER A 171 7.69 12.68 4.16
C SER A 171 7.35 13.66 3.03
N VAL A 172 7.12 13.15 1.81
CA VAL A 172 6.75 14.00 0.66
C VAL A 172 5.34 14.61 0.77
N LEU A 173 4.50 14.12 1.69
CA LEU A 173 3.20 14.71 1.97
C LEU A 173 3.34 16.17 2.42
N GLU A 174 4.49 16.55 3.03
CA GLU A 174 4.80 17.93 3.37
C GLU A 174 4.75 18.89 2.18
N GLN A 175 4.87 18.38 0.97
CA GLN A 175 4.80 19.15 -0.27
C GLN A 175 3.36 19.38 -0.76
N LEU A 176 2.34 18.74 -0.15
CA LEU A 176 0.95 18.88 -0.57
C LEU A 176 0.39 20.29 -0.35
N PRO A 177 0.59 20.92 0.81
CA PRO A 177 0.07 22.27 1.03
C PRO A 177 0.61 23.27 0.02
N GLY A 178 -0.30 24.00 -0.63
CA GLY A 178 0.07 25.00 -1.65
C GLY A 178 0.52 24.42 -3.00
N SER A 179 0.57 23.11 -3.15
CA SER A 179 1.01 22.46 -4.40
C SER A 179 -0.02 22.45 -5.53
N GLY A 180 -1.28 22.70 -5.19
CA GLY A 180 -2.41 22.55 -6.12
C GLY A 180 -2.85 21.09 -6.35
N ILE A 181 -2.23 20.11 -5.70
CA ILE A 181 -2.65 18.70 -5.77
C ILE A 181 -3.91 18.52 -4.92
N ARG A 182 -4.97 18.06 -5.54
CA ARG A 182 -6.26 17.79 -4.92
C ARG A 182 -6.62 16.30 -4.96
N ARG A 183 -6.15 15.59 -6.00
CA ARG A 183 -6.38 14.16 -6.20
C ARG A 183 -5.03 13.45 -6.29
N LEU A 184 -4.82 12.50 -5.40
CA LEU A 184 -3.54 11.79 -5.25
C LEU A 184 -3.73 10.29 -5.41
N LEU A 185 -2.88 9.64 -6.19
CA LEU A 185 -2.66 8.20 -6.11
C LEU A 185 -1.40 7.95 -5.27
N ALA A 186 -1.52 7.23 -4.17
CA ALA A 186 -0.39 6.84 -3.35
C ALA A 186 -0.06 5.36 -3.57
N ILE A 187 1.20 5.07 -3.92
CA ILE A 187 1.74 3.72 -4.06
C ILE A 187 2.64 3.46 -2.86
N GLY A 188 2.32 2.44 -2.05
CA GLY A 188 3.07 2.15 -0.84
C GLY A 188 2.86 0.75 -0.30
N VAL A 189 3.68 0.36 0.66
CA VAL A 189 3.57 -0.91 1.37
C VAL A 189 2.64 -0.80 2.58
N GLY A 190 2.22 -1.92 3.16
CA GLY A 190 1.18 -2.00 4.16
C GLY A 190 1.29 -0.99 5.31
N CYS A 191 2.45 -0.85 5.94
CA CYS A 191 2.67 0.11 7.03
C CYS A 191 2.51 1.58 6.59
N GLN A 192 2.92 1.90 5.36
CA GLN A 192 2.74 3.23 4.77
C GLN A 192 1.28 3.50 4.42
N VAL A 193 0.60 2.50 3.86
CA VAL A 193 -0.83 2.58 3.55
C VAL A 193 -1.64 2.80 4.83
N GLN A 194 -1.32 2.06 5.88
CA GLN A 194 -1.94 2.22 7.18
C GLN A 194 -1.79 3.66 7.70
N ALA A 195 -0.55 4.15 7.75
CA ALA A 195 -0.26 5.49 8.22
C ALA A 195 -0.96 6.58 7.38
N LEU A 196 -0.95 6.41 6.06
CA LEU A 196 -1.61 7.33 5.12
C LEU A 196 -3.13 7.39 5.34
N ARG A 197 -3.77 6.25 5.51
CA ARG A 197 -5.23 6.18 5.76
C ARG A 197 -5.63 6.86 7.06
N GLU A 198 -4.81 6.77 8.11
CA GLU A 198 -5.09 7.45 9.37
C GLU A 198 -5.06 8.97 9.23
N VAL A 199 -4.14 9.53 8.44
CA VAL A 199 -4.03 10.97 8.24
C VAL A 199 -4.84 11.51 7.06
N GLN A 200 -5.50 10.66 6.29
CA GLN A 200 -6.18 11.00 5.04
C GLN A 200 -7.07 12.23 5.16
N ALA A 201 -7.91 12.31 6.19
CA ALA A 201 -8.83 13.43 6.40
C ALA A 201 -8.12 14.79 6.63
N SER A 202 -6.85 14.74 7.04
CA SER A 202 -6.04 15.93 7.36
C SER A 202 -5.15 16.37 6.20
N LEU A 203 -5.15 15.65 5.07
CA LEU A 203 -4.29 15.96 3.92
C LEU A 203 -4.84 17.10 3.04
N GLY A 204 -6.12 17.46 3.19
CA GLY A 204 -6.76 18.47 2.35
C GLY A 204 -6.98 18.03 0.90
N LEU A 205 -6.98 16.71 0.64
CA LEU A 205 -7.25 16.14 -0.68
C LEU A 205 -8.76 15.98 -0.90
N GLU A 206 -9.19 16.13 -2.15
CA GLU A 206 -10.55 15.77 -2.57
C GLU A 206 -10.69 14.27 -2.74
N GLU A 207 -9.66 13.65 -3.35
CA GLU A 207 -9.63 12.21 -3.60
C GLU A 207 -8.26 11.62 -3.28
N LEU A 208 -8.27 10.46 -2.64
CA LEU A 208 -7.09 9.67 -2.36
C LEU A 208 -7.30 8.22 -2.83
N TYR A 209 -6.62 7.85 -3.90
CA TYR A 209 -6.47 6.48 -4.34
C TYR A 209 -5.23 5.87 -3.70
N VAL A 210 -5.33 4.61 -3.31
CA VAL A 210 -4.20 3.90 -2.70
C VAL A 210 -3.97 2.58 -3.42
N LEU A 211 -2.77 2.40 -3.93
CA LEU A 211 -2.29 1.15 -4.50
C LEU A 211 -1.33 0.51 -3.51
N GLY A 212 -1.88 -0.38 -2.67
CA GLY A 212 -1.12 -1.12 -1.67
C GLY A 212 -0.31 -2.24 -2.31
N LEU A 213 0.95 -2.37 -1.92
CA LEU A 213 1.84 -3.44 -2.35
C LEU A 213 2.07 -4.41 -1.20
N PRO A 214 1.95 -5.73 -1.41
CA PRO A 214 2.35 -6.71 -0.42
C PRO A 214 3.82 -6.52 -0.04
N CYS A 215 4.09 -6.58 1.25
CA CYS A 215 5.44 -6.45 1.79
C CYS A 215 5.64 -7.50 2.87
N VAL A 216 6.67 -8.32 2.72
CA VAL A 216 7.02 -9.35 3.70
C VAL A 216 8.05 -8.80 4.69
N ASP A 217 8.99 -7.99 4.20
CA ASP A 217 10.10 -7.49 5.00
C ASP A 217 10.68 -6.19 4.40
N ASN A 218 11.40 -5.46 5.24
CA ASN A 218 12.20 -4.29 4.87
C ASN A 218 13.56 -4.39 5.56
N VAL A 219 14.61 -4.11 4.81
CA VAL A 219 15.99 -4.15 5.31
C VAL A 219 16.62 -2.78 5.24
N SER A 220 17.50 -2.49 6.20
CA SER A 220 18.40 -1.34 6.12
C SER A 220 19.60 -1.68 5.25
N ARG A 221 20.30 -0.65 4.75
CA ARG A 221 21.55 -0.86 3.98
C ARG A 221 22.72 -1.37 4.83
N ALA A 222 22.58 -1.31 6.15
CA ALA A 222 23.61 -1.70 7.10
C ALA A 222 23.46 -3.14 7.62
N GLY A 223 22.41 -3.85 7.21
CA GLY A 223 22.12 -5.23 7.64
C GLY A 223 21.90 -6.15 6.50
#